data_e7dbd47dfd3626ae1835848dd71caa77
#
_entry.id   e7dbd47dfd3626ae1835848dd71caa77
#
_cell.length_a   1.000
_cell.length_b   1.000
_cell.length_c   1.000
_cell.angle_alpha   90.00
_cell.angle_beta   90.00
_cell.angle_gamma   90.00
#
_symmetry.space_group_name_H-M   'P 1'
#
loop_
_entity.id
_entity.type
_entity.pdbx_description
1 polymer ?
#
loop_
_entity_poly.entity_id
_entity_poly.type
_entity_poly.pdbx_seq_one_letter_code
_entity_poly.pdbx_strand_id
1 'polypeptide(L)'
;MVSIPVLKPRTTPAADADGALRTTRRLTGWGRTAPTTATVLRTADLDVIAEAVRTAGPRGVVARGLGRSYGDPAQNAGGLVVDMTALDRIHSIDVESAVADVDAGCSLDTLLRAVVPHGLWVPVLPGTRQVTVGGAIGADIHGGNHHTQGTFTRHVLSMDLLTADGQVRTLTPDGPERELFLATTGGMGLTGIVLRAKIRLDRVETSYFIADVEQATDFGDMLERLQRNDEDYTYSKTWFDSVTKGEHMGRGFLLRGSSAKLEDLPPELRKDPLKFDAPQLARFPDLFPSGMLNRLSAKALNEFYYRKSKTKSGVVQNITQFYHLLDLFADWNRAYGPDGFLQYQFVVPFERADLLRASMEAIVDSGHISALNVLKRFGDANDAPLSFPTRGYTLAVDLPVKKGLGQLCDLLDEMVLDAGGRLYLAKDSRTTADRFARMYPQLPAWRKVRDAVDPERKFASDQSRRLQLVTG
;
A
#
# COMPACT_ATOMS: atom_id res chain seq x y z
N MET A 1 -8.45 -27.38 -17.28
CA MET A 1 -9.21 -26.38 -16.50
C MET A 1 -9.74 -27.03 -15.22
N VAL A 2 -9.06 -26.90 -14.10
CA VAL A 2 -9.56 -27.36 -12.80
C VAL A 2 -10.38 -26.21 -12.21
N SER A 3 -11.71 -26.31 -12.28
CA SER A 3 -12.64 -25.36 -11.67
C SER A 3 -12.71 -25.64 -10.17
N ILE A 4 -12.27 -24.68 -9.37
CA ILE A 4 -12.30 -24.75 -7.89
C ILE A 4 -13.66 -24.25 -7.39
N PRO A 5 -14.34 -24.94 -6.45
CA PRO A 5 -15.63 -24.50 -5.92
C PRO A 5 -15.51 -23.24 -5.06
N VAL A 6 -16.41 -22.30 -5.31
CA VAL A 6 -16.52 -20.98 -4.67
C VAL A 6 -16.81 -21.11 -3.17
N LEU A 7 -16.00 -20.50 -2.32
CA LEU A 7 -16.29 -20.30 -0.89
C LEU A 7 -17.52 -19.41 -0.72
N LYS A 8 -18.52 -19.88 0.07
CA LYS A 8 -19.78 -19.16 0.31
C LYS A 8 -19.57 -17.81 1.01
N PRO A 9 -20.30 -16.75 0.61
CA PRO A 9 -20.20 -15.43 1.22
C PRO A 9 -20.82 -15.37 2.62
N ARG A 10 -20.26 -14.50 3.46
CA ARG A 10 -20.81 -14.15 4.79
C ARG A 10 -22.13 -13.38 4.62
N THR A 11 -23.09 -13.64 5.51
CA THR A 11 -24.42 -13.01 5.57
C THR A 11 -24.38 -11.48 5.57
N THR A 12 -25.14 -10.85 4.65
CA THR A 12 -25.24 -9.42 4.38
C THR A 12 -26.46 -8.80 5.07
N PRO A 13 -26.42 -7.51 5.51
CA PRO A 13 -27.62 -6.76 5.94
C PRO A 13 -28.57 -6.53 4.74
N ALA A 14 -29.84 -6.29 5.02
CA ALA A 14 -30.89 -6.10 4.02
C ALA A 14 -30.50 -5.07 2.93
N ALA A 15 -30.68 -5.48 1.68
CA ALA A 15 -30.43 -4.68 0.47
C ALA A 15 -31.74 -4.10 -0.05
N ASP A 16 -31.66 -2.98 -0.81
CA ASP A 16 -32.75 -2.46 -1.63
C ASP A 16 -33.19 -3.51 -2.68
N ALA A 17 -34.32 -3.25 -3.35
CA ALA A 17 -34.91 -4.20 -4.32
C ALA A 17 -33.94 -4.74 -5.38
N ASP A 18 -32.82 -4.02 -5.64
CA ASP A 18 -31.77 -4.36 -6.62
C ASP A 18 -30.52 -4.97 -5.96
N GLY A 19 -30.56 -5.37 -4.67
CA GLY A 19 -29.39 -5.90 -3.98
C GLY A 19 -28.31 -4.85 -3.65
N ALA A 20 -28.53 -3.58 -3.97
CA ALA A 20 -27.62 -2.47 -3.72
C ALA A 20 -27.91 -1.80 -2.36
N LEU A 21 -26.85 -1.57 -1.57
CA LEU A 21 -26.94 -0.84 -0.32
C LEU A 21 -26.34 0.56 -0.47
N ARG A 22 -27.17 1.60 -0.32
CA ARG A 22 -26.73 2.99 -0.22
C ARG A 22 -26.86 3.48 1.22
N THR A 23 -25.76 3.98 1.79
CA THR A 23 -25.71 4.47 3.17
C THR A 23 -24.88 5.75 3.26
N THR A 24 -25.31 6.69 4.10
CA THR A 24 -24.45 7.83 4.44
C THR A 24 -23.46 7.40 5.54
N ARG A 25 -22.16 7.54 5.27
CA ARG A 25 -21.10 7.11 6.19
C ARG A 25 -20.05 8.18 6.36
N ARG A 26 -19.52 8.26 7.58
CA ARG A 26 -18.30 9.00 7.87
C ARG A 26 -17.10 8.10 7.55
N LEU A 27 -16.23 8.54 6.65
CA LEU A 27 -15.06 7.80 6.17
C LEU A 27 -13.78 8.52 6.54
N THR A 28 -12.73 7.74 6.77
CA THR A 28 -11.35 8.22 6.92
C THR A 28 -10.42 7.35 6.09
N GLY A 29 -9.20 7.82 5.84
CA GLY A 29 -8.07 6.96 5.51
C GLY A 29 -7.62 6.14 6.72
N TRP A 30 -6.61 5.30 6.51
CA TRP A 30 -6.05 4.44 7.57
C TRP A 30 -5.42 5.26 8.72
N GLY A 31 -4.88 6.45 8.40
CA GLY A 31 -4.35 7.40 9.38
C GLY A 31 -5.37 8.03 10.31
N ARG A 32 -6.67 7.85 10.04
CA ARG A 32 -7.81 8.39 10.83
C ARG A 32 -7.90 9.92 10.85
N THR A 33 -7.13 10.59 10.00
CA THR A 33 -7.14 12.05 9.86
C THR A 33 -8.26 12.50 8.92
N ALA A 34 -8.69 13.77 9.05
CA ALA A 34 -9.62 14.48 8.14
C ALA A 34 -10.84 13.64 7.72
N PRO A 35 -11.70 13.18 8.65
CA PRO A 35 -12.87 12.39 8.31
C PRO A 35 -13.88 13.21 7.49
N THR A 36 -14.46 12.58 6.46
CA THR A 36 -15.48 13.19 5.60
C THR A 36 -16.72 12.31 5.50
N THR A 37 -17.87 12.91 5.25
CA THR A 37 -19.13 12.18 5.08
C THR A 37 -19.47 12.07 3.60
N ALA A 38 -19.80 10.85 3.17
CA ALA A 38 -20.15 10.54 1.78
C ALA A 38 -21.32 9.57 1.72
N THR A 39 -21.99 9.50 0.57
CA THR A 39 -22.87 8.39 0.23
C THR A 39 -22.01 7.21 -0.20
N VAL A 40 -22.18 6.06 0.44
CA VAL A 40 -21.48 4.83 0.09
C VAL A 40 -22.44 3.88 -0.60
N LEU A 41 -22.12 3.50 -1.83
CA LEU A 41 -22.81 2.45 -2.59
C LEU A 41 -22.03 1.16 -2.46
N ARG A 42 -22.66 0.09 -1.98
CA ARG A 42 -22.08 -1.25 -1.92
C ARG A 42 -22.95 -2.23 -2.70
N THR A 43 -22.41 -2.75 -3.80
CA THR A 43 -23.10 -3.73 -4.67
C THR A 43 -22.06 -4.54 -5.44
N ALA A 44 -22.44 -5.73 -5.89
CA ALA A 44 -21.69 -6.54 -6.85
C ALA A 44 -22.29 -6.46 -8.27
N ASP A 45 -23.35 -5.68 -8.45
CA ASP A 45 -24.02 -5.47 -9.74
C ASP A 45 -23.27 -4.40 -10.52
N LEU A 46 -22.68 -4.79 -11.65
CA LEU A 46 -21.89 -3.91 -12.51
C LEU A 46 -22.73 -2.84 -13.22
N ASP A 47 -23.99 -3.14 -13.54
CA ASP A 47 -24.89 -2.19 -14.19
C ASP A 47 -25.27 -1.07 -13.21
N VAL A 48 -25.50 -1.41 -11.94
CA VAL A 48 -25.75 -0.44 -10.87
C VAL A 48 -24.52 0.43 -10.62
N ILE A 49 -23.30 -0.14 -10.67
CA ILE A 49 -22.07 0.64 -10.54
C ILE A 49 -21.91 1.58 -11.75
N ALA A 50 -22.11 1.08 -12.97
CA ALA A 50 -21.99 1.88 -14.19
C ALA A 50 -23.02 3.04 -14.21
N GLU A 51 -24.27 2.76 -13.80
CA GLU A 51 -25.30 3.81 -13.67
C GLU A 51 -24.92 4.85 -12.61
N ALA A 52 -24.36 4.42 -11.48
CA ALA A 52 -23.89 5.33 -10.43
C ALA A 52 -22.74 6.24 -10.91
N VAL A 53 -21.90 5.76 -11.83
CA VAL A 53 -20.85 6.57 -12.46
C VAL A 53 -21.47 7.55 -13.47
N ARG A 54 -22.40 7.08 -14.34
CA ARG A 54 -23.05 7.94 -15.35
C ARG A 54 -23.80 9.09 -14.71
N THR A 55 -24.50 8.82 -13.60
CA THR A 55 -25.36 9.76 -12.88
C THR A 55 -24.67 10.47 -11.71
N ALA A 56 -23.34 10.35 -11.60
CA ALA A 56 -22.60 10.99 -10.53
C ALA A 56 -22.87 12.49 -10.48
N GLY A 57 -23.26 13.00 -9.30
CA GLY A 57 -23.51 14.42 -9.08
C GLY A 57 -22.22 15.26 -9.14
N PRO A 58 -22.30 16.57 -8.89
CA PRO A 58 -21.18 17.50 -9.07
C PRO A 58 -19.97 17.23 -8.17
N ARG A 59 -20.14 16.46 -7.09
CA ARG A 59 -19.04 16.02 -6.22
C ARG A 59 -18.35 14.76 -6.76
N GLY A 60 -18.90 14.15 -7.79
CA GLY A 60 -18.32 12.99 -8.44
C GLY A 60 -18.38 11.69 -7.63
N VAL A 61 -17.60 10.73 -8.09
CA VAL A 61 -17.52 9.36 -7.57
C VAL A 61 -16.06 8.91 -7.42
N VAL A 62 -15.80 8.08 -6.43
CA VAL A 62 -14.50 7.40 -6.26
C VAL A 62 -14.71 5.96 -5.80
N ALA A 63 -13.89 5.04 -6.29
CA ALA A 63 -13.83 3.68 -5.80
C ALA A 63 -13.07 3.59 -4.46
N ARG A 64 -13.52 2.69 -3.58
CA ARG A 64 -12.86 2.40 -2.31
C ARG A 64 -12.80 0.90 -2.07
N GLY A 65 -11.58 0.38 -1.88
CA GLY A 65 -11.37 -0.98 -1.38
C GLY A 65 -11.44 -1.03 0.15
N LEU A 66 -10.47 -1.69 0.78
CA LEU A 66 -10.40 -1.86 2.24
C LEU A 66 -9.95 -0.58 3.00
N GLY A 67 -9.79 0.55 2.34
CA GLY A 67 -9.46 1.83 2.97
C GLY A 67 -8.07 1.88 3.60
N ARG A 68 -7.08 1.28 2.97
CA ARG A 68 -5.70 1.16 3.50
C ARG A 68 -4.76 2.30 3.11
N SER A 69 -5.18 3.19 2.22
CA SER A 69 -4.49 4.47 2.05
C SER A 69 -4.60 5.30 3.32
N TYR A 70 -3.50 5.98 3.71
CA TYR A 70 -3.44 6.66 5.01
C TYR A 70 -4.20 8.00 5.00
N GLY A 71 -4.18 8.71 3.87
CA GLY A 71 -4.90 9.96 3.66
C GLY A 71 -6.27 9.79 2.97
N ASP A 72 -6.56 10.71 2.10
CA ASP A 72 -7.87 11.02 1.53
C ASP A 72 -8.14 10.56 0.06
N PRO A 73 -7.33 9.67 -0.58
CA PRO A 73 -7.57 9.31 -1.98
C PRO A 73 -8.86 8.51 -2.20
N ALA A 74 -9.37 7.83 -1.18
CA ALA A 74 -10.61 7.04 -1.25
C ALA A 74 -11.70 7.62 -0.33
N GLN A 75 -11.73 8.96 -0.21
CA GLN A 75 -12.76 9.78 0.45
C GLN A 75 -13.35 10.76 -0.58
N ASN A 76 -14.63 11.08 -0.43
CA ASN A 76 -15.32 12.03 -1.31
C ASN A 76 -16.42 12.76 -0.54
N ALA A 77 -16.06 13.86 0.11
CA ALA A 77 -16.96 14.67 0.93
C ALA A 77 -18.19 15.14 0.14
N GLY A 78 -19.38 14.73 0.59
CA GLY A 78 -20.65 15.06 -0.07
C GLY A 78 -20.87 14.39 -1.43
N GLY A 79 -19.98 13.51 -1.87
CA GLY A 79 -20.09 12.78 -3.13
C GLY A 79 -20.38 11.28 -2.92
N LEU A 80 -20.15 10.52 -3.97
CA LEU A 80 -20.38 9.07 -3.98
C LEU A 80 -19.05 8.32 -3.78
N VAL A 81 -19.08 7.28 -2.96
CA VAL A 81 -17.99 6.30 -2.80
C VAL A 81 -18.55 4.93 -3.14
N VAL A 82 -17.96 4.26 -4.10
CA VAL A 82 -18.31 2.87 -4.45
C VAL A 82 -17.43 1.94 -3.63
N ASP A 83 -18.05 1.19 -2.71
CA ASP A 83 -17.39 0.17 -1.90
C ASP A 83 -17.20 -1.10 -2.73
N MET A 84 -15.99 -1.26 -3.26
CA MET A 84 -15.63 -2.35 -4.16
C MET A 84 -15.49 -3.70 -3.46
N THR A 85 -15.53 -3.76 -2.13
CA THR A 85 -15.38 -5.03 -1.38
C THR A 85 -16.52 -6.01 -1.59
N ALA A 86 -17.57 -5.63 -2.31
CA ALA A 86 -18.62 -6.54 -2.75
C ALA A 86 -18.24 -7.33 -4.02
N LEU A 87 -17.29 -6.82 -4.82
CA LEU A 87 -16.71 -7.49 -5.99
C LEU A 87 -15.43 -8.22 -5.57
N ASP A 88 -15.54 -9.40 -4.98
CA ASP A 88 -14.43 -10.09 -4.32
C ASP A 88 -14.18 -11.52 -4.86
N ARG A 89 -14.75 -11.85 -6.03
CA ARG A 89 -14.65 -13.18 -6.61
C ARG A 89 -13.26 -13.45 -7.19
N ILE A 90 -12.79 -14.68 -7.05
CA ILE A 90 -11.73 -15.27 -7.84
C ILE A 90 -12.41 -16.08 -8.94
N HIS A 91 -12.32 -15.62 -10.20
CA HIS A 91 -12.98 -16.23 -11.34
C HIS A 91 -12.27 -17.51 -11.79
N SER A 92 -10.93 -17.46 -11.83
CA SER A 92 -10.11 -18.61 -12.14
C SER A 92 -8.69 -18.47 -11.60
N ILE A 93 -8.06 -19.61 -11.33
CA ILE A 93 -6.63 -19.76 -11.10
C ILE A 93 -6.14 -20.79 -12.09
N ASP A 94 -5.35 -20.34 -13.06
CA ASP A 94 -4.68 -21.23 -14.00
C ASP A 94 -3.29 -21.55 -13.42
N VAL A 95 -3.14 -22.76 -12.90
CA VAL A 95 -1.90 -23.23 -12.28
C VAL A 95 -0.81 -23.43 -13.31
N GLU A 96 -1.16 -23.82 -14.56
CA GLU A 96 -0.20 -24.09 -15.61
C GLU A 96 0.44 -22.80 -16.14
N SER A 97 -0.33 -21.76 -16.37
CA SER A 97 0.18 -20.45 -16.78
C SER A 97 0.59 -19.54 -15.61
N ALA A 98 0.29 -19.95 -14.37
CA ALA A 98 0.45 -19.15 -13.15
C ALA A 98 -0.27 -17.80 -13.23
N VAL A 99 -1.55 -17.80 -13.62
CA VAL A 99 -2.38 -16.61 -13.77
C VAL A 99 -3.63 -16.71 -12.90
N ALA A 100 -3.93 -15.67 -12.14
CA ALA A 100 -5.19 -15.49 -11.45
C ALA A 100 -6.03 -14.42 -12.14
N ASP A 101 -7.34 -14.70 -12.30
CA ASP A 101 -8.34 -13.78 -12.81
C ASP A 101 -9.32 -13.46 -11.69
N VAL A 102 -9.34 -12.20 -11.25
CA VAL A 102 -9.96 -11.80 -9.98
C VAL A 102 -10.68 -10.47 -10.06
N ASP A 103 -11.77 -10.33 -9.30
CA ASP A 103 -12.43 -9.03 -9.09
C ASP A 103 -11.53 -8.05 -8.34
N ALA A 104 -11.69 -6.77 -8.64
CA ALA A 104 -10.87 -5.70 -8.07
C ALA A 104 -11.06 -5.52 -6.55
N GLY A 105 -12.17 -5.93 -5.98
CA GLY A 105 -12.44 -5.90 -4.55
C GLY A 105 -11.88 -7.10 -3.78
N CYS A 106 -11.38 -8.15 -4.48
CA CYS A 106 -10.69 -9.27 -3.85
C CYS A 106 -9.46 -8.78 -3.08
N SER A 107 -9.30 -9.20 -1.81
CA SER A 107 -8.12 -8.83 -1.03
C SER A 107 -6.92 -9.71 -1.40
N LEU A 108 -5.70 -9.17 -1.24
CA LEU A 108 -4.48 -9.98 -1.41
C LEU A 108 -4.40 -11.11 -0.37
N ASP A 109 -5.01 -10.96 0.81
CA ASP A 109 -5.14 -12.06 1.78
C ASP A 109 -6.01 -13.21 1.22
N THR A 110 -7.18 -12.87 0.65
CA THR A 110 -8.08 -13.85 0.02
C THR A 110 -7.39 -14.54 -1.16
N LEU A 111 -6.71 -13.75 -2.00
CA LEU A 111 -5.99 -14.27 -3.15
C LEU A 111 -4.85 -15.22 -2.73
N LEU A 112 -4.01 -14.82 -1.76
CA LEU A 112 -2.92 -15.66 -1.24
C LEU A 112 -3.45 -16.99 -0.69
N ARG A 113 -4.53 -16.97 0.10
CA ARG A 113 -5.16 -18.19 0.63
C ARG A 113 -5.65 -19.14 -0.45
N ALA A 114 -6.03 -18.59 -1.61
CA ALA A 114 -6.49 -19.39 -2.73
C ALA A 114 -5.34 -19.94 -3.59
N VAL A 115 -4.26 -19.18 -3.79
CA VAL A 115 -3.20 -19.56 -4.73
C VAL A 115 -2.05 -20.33 -4.08
N VAL A 116 -1.71 -20.07 -2.80
CA VAL A 116 -0.57 -20.71 -2.11
C VAL A 116 -0.69 -22.24 -2.05
N PRO A 117 -1.87 -22.84 -1.79
CA PRO A 117 -2.01 -24.30 -1.81
C PRO A 117 -1.68 -24.96 -3.17
N HIS A 118 -1.59 -24.16 -4.22
CA HIS A 118 -1.23 -24.61 -5.58
C HIS A 118 0.23 -24.31 -5.95
N GLY A 119 1.08 -23.92 -4.97
CA GLY A 119 2.47 -23.53 -5.22
C GLY A 119 2.61 -22.20 -5.98
N LEU A 120 1.64 -21.31 -5.81
CA LEU A 120 1.63 -19.99 -6.45
C LEU A 120 1.68 -18.87 -5.40
N TRP A 121 2.28 -17.75 -5.77
CA TRP A 121 2.49 -16.61 -4.88
C TRP A 121 2.17 -15.28 -5.57
N VAL A 122 1.62 -14.32 -4.83
CA VAL A 122 1.43 -12.95 -5.32
C VAL A 122 2.79 -12.24 -5.32
N PRO A 123 3.32 -11.81 -6.48
CA PRO A 123 4.71 -11.35 -6.61
C PRO A 123 5.05 -10.15 -5.75
N VAL A 124 4.15 -9.18 -5.63
CA VAL A 124 4.37 -7.93 -4.90
C VAL A 124 3.32 -7.78 -3.80
N LEU A 125 3.79 -7.68 -2.56
CA LEU A 125 2.96 -7.47 -1.37
C LEU A 125 3.41 -6.20 -0.65
N PRO A 126 2.48 -5.29 -0.28
CA PRO A 126 2.80 -4.14 0.57
C PRO A 126 2.96 -4.58 2.03
N GLY A 127 3.14 -3.64 2.96
CA GLY A 127 3.28 -3.93 4.39
C GLY A 127 2.07 -4.58 5.07
N THR A 128 0.98 -4.81 4.35
CA THR A 128 -0.22 -5.56 4.77
C THR A 128 -0.82 -6.27 3.56
N ARG A 129 -1.31 -7.49 3.74
CA ARG A 129 -2.09 -8.21 2.71
C ARG A 129 -3.56 -7.81 2.68
N GLN A 130 -3.98 -6.96 3.61
CA GLN A 130 -5.35 -6.45 3.74
C GLN A 130 -5.60 -5.24 2.82
N VAL A 131 -5.24 -5.37 1.54
CA VAL A 131 -5.52 -4.42 0.45
C VAL A 131 -6.24 -5.14 -0.67
N THR A 132 -7.10 -4.45 -1.42
CA THR A 132 -7.79 -5.02 -2.57
C THR A 132 -6.93 -4.93 -3.84
N VAL A 133 -7.17 -5.81 -4.81
CA VAL A 133 -6.49 -5.81 -6.11
C VAL A 133 -6.64 -4.46 -6.81
N GLY A 134 -7.85 -3.89 -6.90
CA GLY A 134 -8.06 -2.57 -7.50
C GLY A 134 -7.35 -1.45 -6.75
N GLY A 135 -7.30 -1.54 -5.39
CA GLY A 135 -6.52 -0.62 -4.58
C GLY A 135 -5.01 -0.77 -4.79
N ALA A 136 -4.54 -2.00 -5.01
CA ALA A 136 -3.14 -2.29 -5.33
C ALA A 136 -2.73 -1.68 -6.68
N ILE A 137 -3.59 -1.78 -7.69
CA ILE A 137 -3.40 -1.16 -9.01
C ILE A 137 -3.46 0.37 -8.90
N GLY A 138 -4.53 0.90 -8.29
CA GLY A 138 -4.74 2.35 -8.20
C GLY A 138 -3.66 3.09 -7.40
N ALA A 139 -2.99 2.43 -6.46
CA ALA A 139 -1.88 2.97 -5.70
C ALA A 139 -0.50 2.52 -6.22
N ASP A 140 -0.47 1.68 -7.24
CA ASP A 140 0.73 0.99 -7.76
C ASP A 140 1.65 0.53 -6.62
N ILE A 141 1.10 -0.35 -5.77
CA ILE A 141 1.78 -0.76 -4.54
C ILE A 141 3.15 -1.39 -4.81
N HIS A 142 4.02 -1.25 -3.84
CA HIS A 142 5.36 -1.82 -3.81
C HIS A 142 5.60 -2.62 -2.53
N GLY A 143 6.54 -3.55 -2.59
CA GLY A 143 6.97 -4.39 -1.48
C GLY A 143 8.39 -4.12 -1.02
N GLY A 144 8.91 -5.01 -0.14
CA GLY A 144 10.33 -5.08 0.20
C GLY A 144 11.19 -5.67 -0.91
N ASN A 145 10.57 -6.07 -2.01
CA ASN A 145 11.18 -6.68 -3.18
C ASN A 145 11.11 -5.79 -4.42
N HIS A 146 10.92 -4.47 -4.26
CA HIS A 146 10.80 -3.59 -5.41
C HIS A 146 12.06 -3.60 -6.30
N HIS A 147 13.25 -3.74 -5.72
CA HIS A 147 14.51 -3.79 -6.45
C HIS A 147 14.63 -5.04 -7.38
N THR A 148 13.86 -6.09 -7.12
CA THR A 148 13.81 -7.32 -7.94
C THR A 148 12.54 -7.46 -8.76
N GLN A 149 11.37 -7.17 -8.18
CA GLN A 149 10.06 -7.43 -8.76
C GLN A 149 9.34 -6.17 -9.30
N GLY A 150 9.82 -4.96 -8.93
CA GLY A 150 9.15 -3.72 -9.28
C GLY A 150 7.85 -3.52 -8.49
N THR A 151 6.89 -2.87 -9.13
CA THR A 151 5.56 -2.60 -8.57
C THR A 151 4.55 -3.70 -8.92
N PHE A 152 3.39 -3.68 -8.25
CA PHE A 152 2.33 -4.65 -8.46
C PHE A 152 1.82 -4.68 -9.91
N THR A 153 1.68 -3.53 -10.55
CA THR A 153 1.13 -3.45 -11.91
C THR A 153 2.05 -4.01 -12.97
N ARG A 154 3.34 -4.20 -12.70
CA ARG A 154 4.26 -4.96 -13.58
C ARG A 154 3.78 -6.41 -13.81
N HIS A 155 3.00 -6.93 -12.89
CA HIS A 155 2.44 -8.29 -12.91
C HIS A 155 0.97 -8.34 -13.35
N VAL A 156 0.35 -7.20 -13.69
CA VAL A 156 -1.01 -7.12 -14.22
C VAL A 156 -0.98 -7.32 -15.72
N LEU A 157 -1.57 -8.41 -16.19
CA LEU A 157 -1.65 -8.79 -17.62
C LEU A 157 -2.76 -8.05 -18.34
N SER A 158 -3.87 -7.81 -17.63
CA SER A 158 -4.99 -7.00 -18.11
C SER A 158 -5.82 -6.49 -16.95
N MET A 159 -6.54 -5.39 -17.17
CA MET A 159 -7.57 -4.91 -16.25
C MET A 159 -8.80 -4.44 -17.01
N ASP A 160 -9.98 -4.69 -16.44
CA ASP A 160 -11.24 -4.15 -16.94
C ASP A 160 -11.53 -2.87 -16.18
N LEU A 161 -11.58 -1.75 -16.90
CA LEU A 161 -11.77 -0.38 -16.37
C LEU A 161 -13.15 0.14 -16.77
N LEU A 162 -13.99 0.47 -15.81
CA LEU A 162 -15.23 1.22 -16.01
C LEU A 162 -14.91 2.70 -16.12
N THR A 163 -15.14 3.29 -17.28
CA THR A 163 -14.86 4.69 -17.59
C THR A 163 -16.08 5.62 -17.35
N ALA A 164 -15.89 6.92 -17.44
CA ALA A 164 -16.89 7.92 -17.08
C ALA A 164 -18.17 7.89 -17.96
N ASP A 165 -18.05 7.36 -19.17
CA ASP A 165 -19.17 7.11 -20.10
C ASP A 165 -20.00 5.86 -19.74
N GLY A 166 -19.59 5.13 -18.68
CA GLY A 166 -20.25 3.91 -18.24
C GLY A 166 -19.86 2.67 -19.05
N GLN A 167 -18.85 2.75 -19.92
CA GLN A 167 -18.34 1.63 -20.69
C GLN A 167 -17.21 0.92 -19.94
N VAL A 168 -17.10 -0.38 -20.18
CA VAL A 168 -15.98 -1.18 -19.66
C VAL A 168 -14.97 -1.36 -20.77
N ARG A 169 -13.70 -0.99 -20.50
CA ARG A 169 -12.57 -1.15 -21.42
C ARG A 169 -11.58 -2.16 -20.83
N THR A 170 -11.18 -3.13 -21.62
CA THR A 170 -10.12 -4.07 -21.23
C THR A 170 -8.78 -3.51 -21.65
N LEU A 171 -7.97 -3.11 -20.66
CA LEU A 171 -6.65 -2.52 -20.85
C LEU A 171 -5.56 -3.56 -20.64
N THR A 172 -4.51 -3.49 -21.46
CA THR A 172 -3.29 -4.30 -21.32
C THR A 172 -2.04 -3.41 -21.40
N PRO A 173 -0.90 -3.82 -20.81
CA PRO A 173 0.31 -2.99 -20.78
C PRO A 173 0.88 -2.67 -22.17
N ASP A 174 0.64 -3.54 -23.15
CA ASP A 174 1.15 -3.39 -24.53
C ASP A 174 0.01 -3.20 -25.55
N GLY A 175 -1.22 -2.92 -25.09
CA GLY A 175 -2.38 -2.76 -25.94
C GLY A 175 -2.52 -1.37 -26.56
N PRO A 176 -3.56 -1.16 -27.39
CA PRO A 176 -3.81 0.11 -28.07
C PRO A 176 -4.11 1.28 -27.11
N GLU A 177 -4.62 0.98 -25.91
CA GLU A 177 -4.88 1.97 -24.85
C GLU A 177 -3.82 1.93 -23.73
N ARG A 178 -2.56 1.65 -24.08
CA ARG A 178 -1.43 1.60 -23.12
C ARG A 178 -1.34 2.87 -22.26
N GLU A 179 -1.54 4.05 -22.84
CA GLU A 179 -1.50 5.31 -22.09
C GLU A 179 -2.53 5.35 -20.96
N LEU A 180 -3.74 4.83 -21.21
CA LEU A 180 -4.79 4.74 -20.21
C LEU A 180 -4.45 3.67 -19.14
N PHE A 181 -3.88 2.54 -19.54
CA PHE A 181 -3.36 1.54 -18.60
C PHE A 181 -2.33 2.16 -17.64
N LEU A 182 -1.35 2.91 -18.18
CA LEU A 182 -0.32 3.58 -17.40
C LEU A 182 -0.88 4.72 -16.54
N ALA A 183 -1.84 5.48 -17.04
CA ALA A 183 -2.50 6.54 -16.26
C ALA A 183 -3.37 6.00 -15.12
N THR A 184 -3.92 4.78 -15.27
CA THR A 184 -4.70 4.08 -14.24
C THR A 184 -3.79 3.52 -13.14
N THR A 185 -2.58 3.07 -13.53
CA THR A 185 -1.53 2.61 -12.64
C THR A 185 -1.06 3.75 -11.73
N GLY A 186 -1.29 3.63 -10.43
CA GLY A 186 -0.95 4.71 -9.48
C GLY A 186 -1.86 5.93 -9.56
N GLY A 187 -2.87 5.93 -10.44
CA GLY A 187 -3.78 7.06 -10.71
C GLY A 187 -4.88 7.27 -9.68
N MET A 188 -4.82 6.59 -8.54
CA MET A 188 -5.73 6.71 -7.39
C MET A 188 -7.23 6.59 -7.74
N GLY A 189 -7.57 5.85 -8.82
CA GLY A 189 -8.96 5.65 -9.26
C GLY A 189 -9.58 6.87 -9.96
N LEU A 190 -8.76 7.78 -10.49
CA LEU A 190 -9.23 9.02 -11.12
C LEU A 190 -9.40 8.91 -12.65
N THR A 191 -9.05 7.77 -13.25
CA THR A 191 -9.29 7.45 -14.67
C THR A 191 -10.50 6.54 -14.87
N GLY A 192 -10.99 5.93 -13.77
CA GLY A 192 -12.08 4.96 -13.80
C GLY A 192 -12.06 4.03 -12.60
N ILE A 193 -13.01 3.10 -12.57
CA ILE A 193 -13.11 2.04 -11.56
C ILE A 193 -12.58 0.75 -12.16
N VAL A 194 -11.48 0.21 -11.63
CA VAL A 194 -11.03 -1.14 -11.96
C VAL A 194 -12.04 -2.14 -11.41
N LEU A 195 -12.59 -2.98 -12.29
CA LEU A 195 -13.60 -3.99 -11.93
C LEU A 195 -12.98 -5.37 -11.74
N ARG A 196 -12.01 -5.73 -12.59
CA ARG A 196 -11.40 -7.06 -12.67
C ARG A 196 -9.97 -6.94 -13.17
N ALA A 197 -9.10 -7.90 -12.81
CA ALA A 197 -7.73 -7.95 -13.32
C ALA A 197 -7.26 -9.41 -13.47
N LYS A 198 -6.40 -9.62 -14.48
CA LYS A 198 -5.58 -10.83 -14.61
C LYS A 198 -4.18 -10.54 -14.10
N ILE A 199 -3.71 -11.37 -13.18
CA ILE A 199 -2.45 -11.17 -12.47
C ILE A 199 -1.56 -12.38 -12.70
N ARG A 200 -0.32 -12.14 -13.15
CA ARG A 200 0.73 -13.15 -13.19
C ARG A 200 1.21 -13.41 -11.78
N LEU A 201 1.35 -14.69 -11.45
CA LEU A 201 1.80 -15.16 -10.14
C LEU A 201 3.20 -15.78 -10.25
N ASP A 202 3.95 -15.77 -9.16
CA ASP A 202 5.21 -16.49 -9.05
C ASP A 202 4.95 -17.96 -8.65
N ARG A 203 5.86 -18.86 -9.01
CA ARG A 203 5.87 -20.23 -8.52
C ARG A 203 6.74 -20.34 -7.30
N VAL A 204 6.26 -21.04 -6.27
CA VAL A 204 6.98 -21.28 -5.03
C VAL A 204 6.89 -22.75 -4.63
N GLU A 205 7.96 -23.27 -4.06
CA GLU A 205 7.97 -24.63 -3.50
C GLU A 205 7.37 -24.67 -2.09
N THR A 206 7.44 -23.54 -1.39
CA THR A 206 6.97 -23.41 0.00
C THR A 206 6.31 -22.06 0.26
N SER A 207 5.52 -21.97 1.32
CA SER A 207 4.97 -20.71 1.83
C SER A 207 5.88 -19.97 2.82
N TYR A 208 7.11 -20.42 2.96
CA TYR A 208 8.09 -19.92 3.93
C TYR A 208 9.18 -19.10 3.25
N PHE A 209 9.93 -18.37 4.08
CA PHE A 209 11.08 -17.55 3.70
C PHE A 209 12.31 -18.03 4.47
N ILE A 210 13.46 -18.03 3.80
CA ILE A 210 14.76 -18.10 4.46
C ILE A 210 15.25 -16.69 4.68
N ALA A 211 15.52 -16.30 5.93
CA ALA A 211 15.72 -14.93 6.32
C ALA A 211 16.99 -14.72 7.14
N ASP A 212 17.67 -13.61 6.85
CA ASP A 212 18.80 -13.09 7.62
C ASP A 212 18.38 -11.80 8.34
N VAL A 213 18.77 -11.68 9.59
CA VAL A 213 18.59 -10.49 10.42
C VAL A 213 19.95 -9.95 10.76
N GLU A 214 20.21 -8.67 10.49
CA GLU A 214 21.45 -8.00 10.83
C GLU A 214 21.15 -6.78 11.70
N GLN A 215 21.63 -6.75 12.95
CA GLN A 215 21.55 -5.54 13.78
C GLN A 215 22.48 -4.46 13.25
N ALA A 216 21.98 -3.22 13.25
CA ALA A 216 22.74 -2.02 12.96
C ALA A 216 22.81 -1.13 14.21
N THR A 217 23.98 -0.55 14.48
CA THR A 217 24.26 0.25 15.68
C THR A 217 23.78 1.69 15.59
N ASP A 218 23.67 2.20 14.37
CA ASP A 218 23.20 3.53 14.04
C ASP A 218 22.69 3.59 12.60
N PHE A 219 22.25 4.78 12.17
CA PHE A 219 21.69 4.99 10.84
C PHE A 219 22.72 4.84 9.70
N GLY A 220 23.97 5.19 9.94
CA GLY A 220 25.06 5.04 8.95
C GLY A 220 25.36 3.57 8.70
N ASP A 221 25.55 2.78 9.77
CA ASP A 221 25.73 1.32 9.71
C ASP A 221 24.53 0.65 9.03
N MET A 222 23.30 1.13 9.29
CA MET A 222 22.10 0.65 8.60
C MET A 222 22.15 0.87 7.09
N LEU A 223 22.54 2.06 6.64
CA LEU A 223 22.64 2.38 5.21
C LEU A 223 23.76 1.57 4.54
N GLU A 224 24.90 1.43 5.19
CA GLU A 224 26.01 0.62 4.67
C GLU A 224 25.61 -0.84 4.49
N ARG A 225 24.94 -1.45 5.49
CA ARG A 225 24.43 -2.81 5.40
C ARG A 225 23.39 -2.98 4.31
N LEU A 226 22.47 -2.01 4.18
CA LEU A 226 21.43 -2.02 3.15
C LEU A 226 22.01 -1.92 1.73
N GLN A 227 23.19 -1.30 1.56
CA GLN A 227 23.88 -1.24 0.26
C GLN A 227 24.63 -2.52 -0.07
N ARG A 228 25.05 -3.27 0.94
CA ARG A 228 25.90 -4.45 0.77
C ARG A 228 25.05 -5.67 0.40
N ASN A 229 25.28 -6.24 -0.78
CA ASN A 229 24.69 -7.51 -1.24
C ASN A 229 23.15 -7.55 -1.21
N ASP A 230 22.49 -6.42 -1.41
CA ASP A 230 21.01 -6.39 -1.40
C ASP A 230 20.41 -7.14 -2.59
N GLU A 231 21.14 -7.21 -3.71
CA GLU A 231 20.79 -7.96 -4.91
C GLU A 231 20.79 -9.47 -4.74
N ASP A 232 21.46 -10.01 -3.69
CA ASP A 232 21.47 -11.44 -3.38
C ASP A 232 20.13 -11.91 -2.75
N TYR A 233 19.29 -10.96 -2.35
CA TYR A 233 18.03 -11.24 -1.68
C TYR A 233 16.84 -10.74 -2.48
N THR A 234 15.77 -11.55 -2.51
CA THR A 234 14.51 -11.12 -3.14
C THR A 234 13.85 -9.99 -2.37
N TYR A 235 13.94 -10.01 -1.04
CA TYR A 235 13.27 -9.06 -0.14
C TYR A 235 14.27 -8.42 0.78
N SER A 236 14.17 -7.09 0.96
CA SER A 236 14.89 -6.37 2.00
C SER A 236 14.02 -5.28 2.62
N LYS A 237 14.14 -5.11 3.92
CA LYS A 237 13.53 -4.03 4.68
C LYS A 237 14.27 -3.81 5.98
N THR A 238 14.20 -2.59 6.48
CA THR A 238 14.73 -2.27 7.79
C THR A 238 13.61 -1.92 8.76
N TRP A 239 13.92 -2.05 10.03
CA TRP A 239 13.26 -1.34 11.11
C TRP A 239 14.32 -0.59 11.91
N PHE A 240 14.02 0.64 12.32
CA PHE A 240 14.97 1.45 13.08
C PHE A 240 14.30 2.34 14.14
N ASP A 241 15.08 2.75 15.14
CA ASP A 241 14.65 3.59 16.24
C ASP A 241 14.81 5.09 15.88
N SER A 242 13.69 5.81 15.82
CA SER A 242 13.63 7.27 15.58
C SER A 242 13.50 8.11 16.85
N VAL A 243 13.72 7.53 18.04
CA VAL A 243 13.58 8.22 19.33
C VAL A 243 14.93 8.47 20.00
N THR A 244 15.88 7.57 19.81
CA THR A 244 17.24 7.65 20.36
C THR A 244 18.03 8.73 19.63
N LYS A 245 18.73 9.58 20.40
CA LYS A 245 19.62 10.65 19.92
C LYS A 245 21.09 10.25 20.00
N GLY A 246 21.94 11.05 19.35
CA GLY A 246 23.40 10.91 19.40
C GLY A 246 23.92 9.76 18.51
N GLU A 247 25.00 9.12 18.95
CA GLU A 247 25.72 8.11 18.17
C GLU A 247 24.89 6.87 17.80
N HIS A 248 23.84 6.56 18.58
CA HIS A 248 22.94 5.46 18.32
C HIS A 248 21.64 5.87 17.62
N MET A 249 21.54 7.07 17.07
CA MET A 249 20.38 7.51 16.30
C MET A 249 20.17 6.59 15.10
N GLY A 250 18.94 6.08 14.95
CA GLY A 250 18.59 5.18 13.83
C GLY A 250 19.13 3.76 13.97
N ARG A 251 19.62 3.34 15.15
CA ARG A 251 19.94 1.93 15.40
C ARG A 251 18.72 1.06 15.10
N GLY A 252 18.93 -0.14 14.61
CA GLY A 252 17.83 -0.99 14.21
C GLY A 252 18.28 -2.36 13.72
N PHE A 253 17.55 -2.91 12.79
CA PHE A 253 17.97 -4.13 12.10
C PHE A 253 17.50 -4.14 10.65
N LEU A 254 18.29 -4.79 9.82
CA LEU A 254 17.97 -5.14 8.44
C LEU A 254 17.46 -6.58 8.43
N LEU A 255 16.31 -6.80 7.80
CA LEU A 255 15.73 -8.11 7.53
C LEU A 255 15.76 -8.34 6.03
N ARG A 256 16.49 -9.35 5.58
CA ARG A 256 16.59 -9.78 4.19
C ARG A 256 16.17 -11.23 4.06
N GLY A 257 15.71 -11.63 2.88
CA GLY A 257 15.37 -13.03 2.66
C GLY A 257 14.84 -13.29 1.27
N SER A 258 14.63 -14.57 0.99
CA SER A 258 14.06 -15.08 -0.25
C SER A 258 13.06 -16.19 0.06
N SER A 259 12.24 -16.58 -0.91
CA SER A 259 11.35 -17.74 -0.77
C SER A 259 12.17 -18.98 -0.47
N ALA A 260 11.82 -19.71 0.58
CA ALA A 260 12.49 -20.94 0.97
C ALA A 260 12.15 -22.08 0.00
N LYS A 261 13.16 -22.85 -0.40
CA LYS A 261 12.97 -24.11 -1.12
C LYS A 261 12.56 -25.22 -0.15
N LEU A 262 12.07 -26.33 -0.67
CA LEU A 262 11.69 -27.48 0.15
C LEU A 262 12.87 -28.02 0.98
N GLU A 263 14.07 -28.01 0.43
CA GLU A 263 15.30 -28.44 1.08
C GLU A 263 15.75 -27.55 2.25
N ASP A 264 15.36 -26.27 2.25
CA ASP A 264 15.66 -25.30 3.31
C ASP A 264 14.80 -25.52 4.57
N LEU A 265 13.67 -26.23 4.42
CA LEU A 265 12.74 -26.41 5.53
C LEU A 265 13.21 -27.52 6.50
N PRO A 266 13.01 -27.35 7.81
CA PRO A 266 13.16 -28.42 8.77
C PRO A 266 12.12 -29.54 8.50
N PRO A 267 12.41 -30.79 8.90
CA PRO A 267 11.56 -31.96 8.56
C PRO A 267 10.09 -31.80 8.93
N GLU A 268 9.79 -31.08 10.01
CA GLU A 268 8.42 -30.85 10.47
C GLU A 268 7.60 -30.02 9.49
N LEU A 269 8.21 -28.99 8.88
CA LEU A 269 7.57 -28.10 7.93
C LEU A 269 7.49 -28.70 6.53
N ARG A 270 8.35 -29.64 6.17
CA ARG A 270 8.30 -30.36 4.88
C ARG A 270 7.04 -31.22 4.69
N LYS A 271 6.33 -31.52 5.80
CA LYS A 271 5.08 -32.30 5.73
C LYS A 271 3.93 -31.53 5.11
N ASP A 272 3.93 -30.20 5.24
CA ASP A 272 2.94 -29.30 4.66
C ASP A 272 3.62 -27.98 4.26
N PRO A 273 4.45 -28.01 3.21
CA PRO A 273 5.33 -26.89 2.85
C PRO A 273 4.55 -25.68 2.32
N LEU A 274 3.33 -25.87 1.86
CA LEU A 274 2.45 -24.83 1.32
C LEU A 274 1.40 -24.34 2.34
N LYS A 275 1.53 -24.75 3.62
CA LYS A 275 0.65 -24.26 4.68
C LYS A 275 0.73 -22.73 4.80
N PHE A 276 -0.35 -22.05 4.49
CA PHE A 276 -0.43 -20.59 4.62
C PHE A 276 -0.82 -20.20 6.05
N ASP A 277 0.19 -20.09 6.92
CA ASP A 277 0.02 -19.71 8.33
C ASP A 277 0.04 -18.18 8.49
N ALA A 278 -1.13 -17.58 8.32
CA ALA A 278 -1.34 -16.14 8.36
C ALA A 278 -2.55 -15.78 9.26
N PRO A 279 -2.44 -16.03 10.60
CA PRO A 279 -3.54 -15.76 11.52
C PRO A 279 -3.79 -14.27 11.73
N GLN A 280 -5.03 -13.95 12.14
CA GLN A 280 -5.41 -12.69 12.74
C GLN A 280 -5.89 -12.97 14.16
N LEU A 281 -5.08 -12.61 15.16
CA LEU A 281 -5.26 -13.03 16.54
C LEU A 281 -6.29 -12.18 17.28
N ALA A 282 -6.32 -10.87 17.02
CA ALA A 282 -7.18 -9.94 17.73
C ALA A 282 -7.52 -8.71 16.87
N ARG A 283 -8.48 -7.94 17.35
CA ARG A 283 -8.85 -6.63 16.80
C ARG A 283 -8.64 -5.57 17.87
N PHE A 284 -7.95 -4.48 17.53
CA PHE A 284 -7.81 -3.34 18.44
C PHE A 284 -9.17 -2.67 18.67
N PRO A 285 -9.60 -2.52 19.93
CA PRO A 285 -10.80 -1.77 20.25
C PRO A 285 -10.59 -0.26 19.98
N ASP A 286 -11.67 0.47 19.73
CA ASP A 286 -11.61 1.92 19.52
C ASP A 286 -11.78 2.69 20.84
N LEU A 287 -10.91 2.38 21.82
CA LEU A 287 -10.95 2.92 23.18
C LEU A 287 -9.64 3.61 23.60
N PHE A 288 -8.61 3.55 22.75
CA PHE A 288 -7.31 4.12 23.09
C PHE A 288 -7.35 5.64 22.98
N PRO A 289 -6.93 6.37 24.05
CA PRO A 289 -6.79 7.82 23.97
C PRO A 289 -5.62 8.22 23.08
N SER A 290 -5.70 9.41 22.47
CA SER A 290 -4.56 10.02 21.81
C SER A 290 -3.40 10.23 22.80
N GLY A 291 -2.16 10.05 22.32
CA GLY A 291 -0.95 10.25 23.15
C GLY A 291 -0.48 9.03 23.94
N MET A 292 -1.12 7.87 23.84
CA MET A 292 -0.58 6.60 24.38
C MET A 292 0.79 6.28 23.78
N LEU A 293 0.94 6.49 22.47
CA LEU A 293 2.24 6.44 21.83
C LEU A 293 2.97 7.76 22.09
N ASN A 294 3.75 7.80 23.15
CA ASN A 294 4.57 8.92 23.55
C ASN A 294 6.07 8.51 23.58
N ARG A 295 6.95 9.48 23.88
CA ARG A 295 8.40 9.23 23.83
C ARG A 295 8.84 8.10 24.76
N LEU A 296 8.23 7.97 25.93
CA LEU A 296 8.61 6.92 26.89
C LEU A 296 8.18 5.53 26.42
N SER A 297 6.91 5.39 25.99
CA SER A 297 6.38 4.12 25.47
C SER A 297 7.08 3.70 24.18
N ALA A 298 7.35 4.63 23.28
CA ALA A 298 8.09 4.36 22.04
C ALA A 298 9.54 3.94 22.33
N LYS A 299 10.22 4.63 23.27
CA LYS A 299 11.58 4.24 23.68
C LYS A 299 11.63 2.84 24.27
N ALA A 300 10.69 2.50 25.14
CA ALA A 300 10.61 1.16 25.73
C ALA A 300 10.33 0.07 24.68
N LEU A 301 9.40 0.33 23.77
CA LEU A 301 9.07 -0.57 22.66
C LEU A 301 10.27 -0.76 21.71
N ASN A 302 10.93 0.33 21.34
CA ASN A 302 12.09 0.30 20.44
C ASN A 302 13.27 -0.46 21.07
N GLU A 303 13.54 -0.24 22.36
CA GLU A 303 14.58 -0.96 23.09
C GLU A 303 14.29 -2.46 23.15
N PHE A 304 13.05 -2.84 23.48
CA PHE A 304 12.64 -4.24 23.49
C PHE A 304 12.81 -4.89 22.10
N TYR A 305 12.35 -4.19 21.05
CA TYR A 305 12.37 -4.73 19.68
C TYR A 305 13.80 -4.85 19.16
N TYR A 306 14.65 -3.85 19.43
CA TYR A 306 16.07 -3.88 19.10
C TYR A 306 16.80 -5.06 19.77
N ARG A 307 16.62 -5.23 21.10
CA ARG A 307 17.28 -6.32 21.84
C ARG A 307 16.81 -7.71 21.42
N LYS A 308 15.55 -7.84 20.99
CA LYS A 308 15.00 -9.11 20.50
C LYS A 308 15.53 -9.49 19.11
N SER A 309 15.82 -8.52 18.27
CA SER A 309 16.20 -8.70 16.86
C SER A 309 17.72 -8.82 16.69
N LYS A 310 18.32 -9.85 17.34
CA LYS A 310 19.76 -10.12 17.23
C LYS A 310 20.14 -10.62 15.84
N THR A 311 21.39 -10.37 15.43
CA THR A 311 21.97 -10.89 14.19
C THR A 311 21.91 -12.41 14.17
N LYS A 312 21.35 -12.95 13.08
CA LYS A 312 21.20 -14.37 12.81
C LYS A 312 20.93 -14.60 11.32
N SER A 313 21.35 -15.74 10.79
CA SER A 313 21.20 -16.11 9.38
C SER A 313 20.45 -17.42 9.22
N GLY A 314 19.85 -17.63 8.05
CA GLY A 314 19.23 -18.89 7.67
C GLY A 314 17.96 -19.23 8.48
N VAL A 315 17.22 -18.24 8.95
CA VAL A 315 16.03 -18.46 9.79
C VAL A 315 14.81 -18.68 8.90
N VAL A 316 14.17 -19.83 9.04
CA VAL A 316 12.89 -20.10 8.36
C VAL A 316 11.77 -19.33 9.05
N GLN A 317 11.01 -18.54 8.29
CA GLN A 317 9.91 -17.71 8.77
C GLN A 317 8.69 -17.88 7.89
N ASN A 318 7.48 -17.87 8.47
CA ASN A 318 6.24 -17.75 7.72
C ASN A 318 5.98 -16.28 7.32
N ILE A 319 4.97 -16.04 6.49
CA ILE A 319 4.64 -14.68 5.99
C ILE A 319 4.35 -13.68 7.12
N THR A 320 3.74 -14.12 8.22
CA THR A 320 3.42 -13.27 9.37
C THR A 320 4.69 -12.78 10.06
N GLN A 321 5.63 -13.69 10.29
CA GLN A 321 6.90 -13.36 10.94
C GLN A 321 7.81 -12.52 10.05
N PHE A 322 7.88 -12.89 8.76
CA PHE A 322 8.77 -12.25 7.82
C PHE A 322 8.22 -10.90 7.31
N TYR A 323 6.93 -10.83 6.99
CA TYR A 323 6.40 -9.73 6.19
C TYR A 323 5.29 -8.93 6.88
N HIS A 324 4.30 -9.60 7.49
CA HIS A 324 3.02 -9.01 7.89
C HIS A 324 2.74 -9.13 9.39
N LEU A 325 3.73 -8.81 10.24
CA LEU A 325 3.58 -8.90 11.69
C LEU A 325 2.39 -8.08 12.23
N LEU A 326 2.12 -6.89 11.64
CA LEU A 326 1.00 -6.04 12.05
C LEU A 326 -0.37 -6.62 11.65
N ASP A 327 -0.43 -7.50 10.65
CA ASP A 327 -1.70 -8.16 10.26
C ASP A 327 -2.19 -9.19 11.28
N LEU A 328 -1.39 -9.52 12.29
CA LEU A 328 -1.86 -10.24 13.49
C LEU A 328 -2.97 -9.51 14.21
N PHE A 329 -3.01 -8.19 14.08
CA PHE A 329 -3.95 -7.33 14.77
C PHE A 329 -4.78 -6.52 13.78
N ALA A 330 -6.08 -6.83 13.68
CA ALA A 330 -7.00 -5.99 12.91
C ALA A 330 -7.10 -4.60 13.55
N ASP A 331 -7.25 -3.57 12.69
CA ASP A 331 -7.48 -2.18 13.11
C ASP A 331 -6.42 -1.64 14.10
N TRP A 332 -5.15 -2.07 13.97
CA TRP A 332 -4.04 -1.63 14.82
C TRP A 332 -3.82 -0.11 14.81
N ASN A 333 -4.29 0.58 13.75
CA ASN A 333 -4.28 2.04 13.65
C ASN A 333 -5.07 2.73 14.77
N ARG A 334 -5.98 2.04 15.44
CA ARG A 334 -6.74 2.55 16.60
C ARG A 334 -5.86 2.79 17.83
N ALA A 335 -4.68 2.16 17.89
CA ALA A 335 -3.70 2.41 18.95
C ALA A 335 -3.18 3.86 18.98
N TYR A 336 -3.31 4.60 17.86
CA TYR A 336 -2.96 6.03 17.80
C TYR A 336 -4.04 6.96 18.38
N GLY A 337 -5.20 6.43 18.74
CA GLY A 337 -6.33 7.19 19.27
C GLY A 337 -7.15 7.93 18.21
N PRO A 338 -8.10 8.79 18.63
CA PRO A 338 -9.02 9.49 17.73
C PRO A 338 -8.37 10.56 16.85
N ASP A 339 -7.26 11.18 17.29
CA ASP A 339 -6.56 12.20 16.50
C ASP A 339 -5.81 11.58 15.30
N GLY A 340 -5.53 10.27 15.38
CA GLY A 340 -4.88 9.53 14.30
C GLY A 340 -3.39 9.84 14.14
N PHE A 341 -2.88 9.54 12.94
CA PHE A 341 -1.47 9.70 12.60
C PHE A 341 -1.28 9.89 11.09
N LEU A 342 -0.14 10.41 10.71
CA LEU A 342 0.34 10.44 9.33
C LEU A 342 1.38 9.35 9.15
N GLN A 343 1.35 8.63 8.02
CA GLN A 343 2.55 7.94 7.58
C GLN A 343 3.23 8.84 6.54
N TYR A 344 4.35 9.42 6.91
CA TYR A 344 5.16 10.21 5.99
C TYR A 344 6.09 9.27 5.24
N GLN A 345 5.86 9.11 3.92
CA GLN A 345 6.68 8.25 3.08
C GLN A 345 7.16 9.00 1.84
N PHE A 346 8.47 8.99 1.63
CA PHE A 346 9.12 9.60 0.48
C PHE A 346 10.18 8.69 -0.13
N VAL A 347 10.60 8.99 -1.33
CA VAL A 347 11.76 8.39 -1.99
C VAL A 347 12.71 9.49 -2.45
N VAL A 348 14.02 9.24 -2.34
CA VAL A 348 15.09 10.11 -2.85
C VAL A 348 16.11 9.27 -3.63
N PRO A 349 16.79 9.86 -4.64
CA PRO A 349 17.88 9.19 -5.36
C PRO A 349 18.98 8.68 -4.41
N PHE A 350 19.71 7.65 -4.82
CA PHE A 350 20.81 7.07 -4.01
C PHE A 350 21.89 8.09 -3.69
N GLU A 351 22.14 9.03 -4.61
CA GLU A 351 23.11 10.11 -4.50
C GLU A 351 22.78 11.13 -3.42
N ARG A 352 21.52 11.11 -2.94
CA ARG A 352 21.00 12.00 -1.90
C ARG A 352 20.67 11.24 -0.60
N ALA A 353 21.46 10.19 -0.30
CA ALA A 353 21.35 9.46 0.97
C ALA A 353 21.63 10.34 2.21
N ASP A 354 22.39 11.45 2.04
CA ASP A 354 22.59 12.48 3.05
C ASP A 354 21.28 13.03 3.61
N LEU A 355 20.27 13.16 2.76
CA LEU A 355 18.94 13.67 3.13
C LEU A 355 18.19 12.73 4.07
N LEU A 356 18.41 11.42 3.96
CA LEU A 356 17.77 10.46 4.88
C LEU A 356 18.20 10.71 6.31
N ARG A 357 19.52 10.91 6.53
CA ARG A 357 20.07 11.27 7.85
C ARG A 357 19.51 12.61 8.33
N ALA A 358 19.55 13.63 7.49
CA ALA A 358 19.03 14.97 7.82
C ALA A 358 17.52 14.93 8.16
N SER A 359 16.73 14.14 7.41
CA SER A 359 15.32 13.93 7.72
C SER A 359 15.11 13.26 9.08
N MET A 360 15.93 12.26 9.41
CA MET A 360 15.88 11.60 10.70
C MET A 360 16.25 12.55 11.84
N GLU A 361 17.28 13.37 11.66
CA GLU A 361 17.68 14.41 12.63
C GLU A 361 16.54 15.41 12.86
N ALA A 362 15.93 15.90 11.78
CA ALA A 362 14.77 16.80 11.87
C ALA A 362 13.58 16.17 12.64
N ILE A 363 13.26 14.90 12.39
CA ILE A 363 12.19 14.18 13.09
C ILE A 363 12.52 14.05 14.58
N VAL A 364 13.74 13.59 14.91
CA VAL A 364 14.19 13.38 16.29
C VAL A 364 14.23 14.71 17.06
N ASP A 365 14.71 15.79 16.43
CA ASP A 365 14.84 17.11 17.06
C ASP A 365 13.52 17.83 17.24
N SER A 366 12.57 17.62 16.33
CA SER A 366 11.20 18.14 16.47
C SER A 366 10.46 17.60 17.70
N GLY A 367 10.97 16.52 18.32
CA GLY A 367 10.30 15.82 19.41
C GLY A 367 9.08 15.02 18.98
N HIS A 368 8.79 14.92 17.69
CA HIS A 368 7.85 13.93 17.17
C HIS A 368 8.50 12.54 17.25
N ILE A 369 7.66 11.55 17.47
CA ILE A 369 8.11 10.17 17.63
C ILE A 369 7.44 9.30 16.56
N SER A 370 8.12 8.26 16.15
CA SER A 370 7.53 7.21 15.35
C SER A 370 7.79 5.86 16.00
N ALA A 371 6.74 5.04 16.06
CA ALA A 371 6.83 3.66 16.54
C ALA A 371 7.11 2.67 15.38
N LEU A 372 6.82 3.07 14.15
CA LEU A 372 7.04 2.27 12.96
C LEU A 372 7.85 3.06 11.93
N ASN A 373 9.08 2.63 11.74
CA ASN A 373 10.02 3.25 10.81
C ASN A 373 10.58 2.19 9.89
N VAL A 374 10.52 2.44 8.59
CA VAL A 374 10.97 1.50 7.57
C VAL A 374 11.79 2.24 6.52
N LEU A 375 12.97 1.72 6.24
CA LEU A 375 13.82 2.14 5.13
C LEU A 375 13.95 0.96 4.16
N LYS A 376 13.89 1.22 2.84
CA LYS A 376 14.06 0.23 1.78
C LYS A 376 14.82 0.83 0.61
N ARG A 377 15.35 -0.05 -0.25
CA ARG A 377 15.83 0.31 -1.58
C ARG A 377 14.73 0.07 -2.62
N PHE A 378 14.66 0.95 -3.60
CA PHE A 378 13.88 0.75 -4.80
C PHE A 378 14.80 0.54 -6.00
N GLY A 379 14.40 -0.35 -6.90
CA GLY A 379 14.94 -0.47 -8.24
C GLY A 379 14.37 0.59 -9.17
N ASP A 380 14.47 0.35 -10.48
CA ASP A 380 14.05 1.30 -11.50
C ASP A 380 12.54 1.59 -11.45
N ALA A 381 12.19 2.82 -11.83
CA ALA A 381 10.80 3.24 -11.99
C ALA A 381 10.13 2.48 -13.15
N ASN A 382 8.80 2.42 -13.13
CA ASN A 382 8.02 2.06 -14.30
C ASN A 382 7.58 3.31 -15.07
N ASP A 383 6.89 3.11 -16.22
CA ASP A 383 6.46 4.19 -17.11
C ASP A 383 5.19 4.92 -16.64
N ALA A 384 4.55 4.50 -15.55
CA ALA A 384 3.29 5.09 -15.09
C ALA A 384 3.54 6.49 -14.47
N PRO A 385 2.86 7.54 -14.97
CA PRO A 385 3.19 8.94 -14.63
C PRO A 385 3.08 9.29 -13.14
N LEU A 386 2.17 8.62 -12.39
CA LEU A 386 1.94 8.85 -10.97
C LEU A 386 2.43 7.70 -10.08
N SER A 387 3.13 6.71 -10.63
CA SER A 387 3.76 5.66 -9.83
C SER A 387 4.80 6.26 -8.89
N PHE A 388 4.73 5.88 -7.62
CA PHE A 388 5.60 6.44 -6.59
C PHE A 388 7.05 5.95 -6.64
N PRO A 389 7.33 4.63 -6.82
CA PRO A 389 8.68 4.14 -6.76
C PRO A 389 9.56 4.71 -7.88
N THR A 390 10.76 5.11 -7.50
CA THR A 390 11.86 5.45 -8.41
C THR A 390 13.15 4.97 -7.79
N ARG A 391 14.19 4.77 -8.61
CA ARG A 391 15.49 4.26 -8.17
C ARG A 391 16.07 5.12 -7.05
N GLY A 392 16.23 4.52 -5.84
CA GLY A 392 16.67 5.26 -4.66
C GLY A 392 16.28 4.62 -3.35
N TYR A 393 16.34 5.41 -2.27
CA TYR A 393 15.91 5.00 -0.93
C TYR A 393 14.54 5.56 -0.61
N THR A 394 13.66 4.72 -0.06
CA THR A 394 12.37 5.15 0.48
C THR A 394 12.36 5.00 1.99
N LEU A 395 11.97 6.10 2.66
CA LEU A 395 11.78 6.17 4.09
C LEU A 395 10.30 6.34 4.41
N ALA A 396 9.77 5.54 5.33
CA ALA A 396 8.41 5.65 5.84
C ALA A 396 8.43 5.72 7.36
N VAL A 397 7.75 6.72 7.93
CA VAL A 397 7.64 6.95 9.38
C VAL A 397 6.20 7.26 9.77
N ASP A 398 5.72 6.66 10.87
CA ASP A 398 4.38 6.90 11.40
C ASP A 398 4.43 7.99 12.47
N LEU A 399 3.84 9.14 12.22
CA LEU A 399 3.87 10.31 13.08
C LEU A 399 2.48 10.59 13.67
N PRO A 400 2.27 10.37 14.99
CA PRO A 400 1.02 10.75 15.66
C PRO A 400 0.67 12.22 15.46
N VAL A 401 -0.60 12.52 15.21
CA VAL A 401 -1.05 13.90 15.05
C VAL A 401 -0.92 14.65 16.37
N LYS A 402 -0.13 15.72 16.37
CA LYS A 402 0.04 16.65 17.49
C LYS A 402 0.55 18.02 17.00
N LYS A 403 0.53 19.01 17.89
CA LYS A 403 1.02 20.37 17.60
C LYS A 403 2.43 20.34 17.04
N GLY A 404 2.67 21.08 15.96
CA GLY A 404 3.98 21.18 15.29
C GLY A 404 4.20 20.16 14.16
N LEU A 405 3.34 19.13 14.01
CA LEU A 405 3.50 18.13 12.96
C LEU A 405 3.46 18.74 11.55
N GLY A 406 2.59 19.72 11.32
CA GLY A 406 2.50 20.41 10.02
C GLY A 406 3.83 21.06 9.64
N GLN A 407 4.44 21.83 10.55
CA GLN A 407 5.74 22.48 10.30
C GLN A 407 6.86 21.47 10.02
N LEU A 408 6.91 20.36 10.77
CA LEU A 408 7.86 19.29 10.51
C LEU A 408 7.69 18.73 9.10
N CYS A 409 6.45 18.39 8.73
CA CYS A 409 6.20 17.83 7.40
C CYS A 409 6.45 18.83 6.28
N ASP A 410 6.20 20.14 6.50
CA ASP A 410 6.55 21.21 5.53
C ASP A 410 8.06 21.27 5.29
N LEU A 411 8.85 21.19 6.37
CA LEU A 411 10.31 21.13 6.27
C LEU A 411 10.76 19.89 5.49
N LEU A 412 10.21 18.73 5.84
CA LEU A 412 10.53 17.47 5.15
C LEU A 412 10.13 17.50 3.66
N ASP A 413 8.98 18.11 3.32
CA ASP A 413 8.55 18.26 1.91
C ASP A 413 9.56 19.08 1.10
N GLU A 414 10.07 20.21 1.64
CA GLU A 414 11.09 21.01 0.95
C GLU A 414 12.41 20.24 0.81
N MET A 415 12.84 19.55 1.86
CA MET A 415 14.04 18.71 1.79
C MET A 415 13.93 17.62 0.72
N VAL A 416 12.77 16.96 0.60
CA VAL A 416 12.52 15.94 -0.42
C VAL A 416 12.50 16.53 -1.82
N LEU A 417 11.90 17.72 -1.99
CA LEU A 417 11.90 18.46 -3.26
C LEU A 417 13.31 18.85 -3.70
N ASP A 418 14.13 19.39 -2.79
CA ASP A 418 15.51 19.79 -3.07
C ASP A 418 16.41 18.61 -3.47
N ALA A 419 16.05 17.40 -3.02
CA ALA A 419 16.73 16.18 -3.42
C ALA A 419 16.20 15.58 -4.74
N GLY A 420 15.20 16.17 -5.38
CA GLY A 420 14.55 15.58 -6.56
C GLY A 420 13.73 14.34 -6.21
N GLY A 421 13.33 14.22 -4.95
CA GLY A 421 12.50 13.12 -4.45
C GLY A 421 11.00 13.36 -4.64
N ARG A 422 10.19 12.43 -4.14
CA ARG A 422 8.72 12.53 -4.18
C ARG A 422 8.04 11.83 -3.01
N LEU A 423 6.81 12.27 -2.70
CA LEU A 423 5.93 11.65 -1.70
C LEU A 423 5.03 10.59 -2.34
N TYR A 424 4.63 9.60 -1.54
CA TYR A 424 3.70 8.55 -1.98
C TYR A 424 2.24 8.97 -1.77
N LEU A 425 1.46 9.07 -2.86
CA LEU A 425 0.04 9.48 -2.83
C LEU A 425 -0.81 8.65 -1.87
N ALA A 426 -0.59 7.34 -1.79
CA ALA A 426 -1.35 6.48 -0.88
C ALA A 426 -1.05 6.74 0.61
N LYS A 427 -0.01 7.51 0.92
CA LYS A 427 0.40 7.88 2.28
C LYS A 427 0.15 9.36 2.57
N ASP A 428 0.15 10.18 1.53
CA ASP A 428 -0.06 11.61 1.67
C ASP A 428 -1.49 11.95 2.13
N SER A 429 -1.57 12.93 3.02
CA SER A 429 -2.82 13.47 3.54
C SER A 429 -2.79 14.99 3.71
N ARG A 430 -1.69 15.67 3.30
CA ARG A 430 -1.50 17.09 3.62
C ARG A 430 -0.65 17.90 2.64
N THR A 431 0.22 17.32 1.80
CA THR A 431 1.04 18.11 0.88
C THR A 431 0.20 18.98 -0.04
N THR A 432 0.78 20.02 -0.61
CA THR A 432 0.07 21.00 -1.44
C THR A 432 0.14 20.63 -2.92
N ALA A 433 -0.78 21.21 -3.71
CA ALA A 433 -0.81 21.01 -5.16
C ALA A 433 0.49 21.45 -5.85
N ASP A 434 1.08 22.58 -5.41
CA ASP A 434 2.35 23.09 -5.96
C ASP A 434 3.51 22.13 -5.70
N ARG A 435 3.69 21.70 -4.44
CA ARG A 435 4.74 20.73 -4.09
C ARG A 435 4.56 19.42 -4.85
N PHE A 436 3.32 18.92 -4.91
CA PHE A 436 3.02 17.70 -5.64
C PHE A 436 3.38 17.81 -7.13
N ALA A 437 2.99 18.90 -7.79
CA ALA A 437 3.29 19.13 -9.22
C ALA A 437 4.81 19.17 -9.49
N ARG A 438 5.60 19.73 -8.55
CA ARG A 438 7.08 19.74 -8.66
C ARG A 438 7.69 18.35 -8.44
N MET A 439 7.10 17.52 -7.58
CA MET A 439 7.54 16.13 -7.33
C MET A 439 7.20 15.17 -8.47
N TYR A 440 6.15 15.47 -9.25
CA TYR A 440 5.65 14.63 -10.33
C TYR A 440 5.64 15.37 -11.67
N PRO A 441 6.77 15.51 -12.34
CA PRO A 441 6.88 16.28 -13.59
C PRO A 441 6.04 15.69 -14.73
N GLN A 442 5.63 14.43 -14.65
CA GLN A 442 4.74 13.80 -15.64
C GLN A 442 3.24 14.07 -15.39
N LEU A 443 2.88 14.82 -14.35
CA LEU A 443 1.49 15.18 -14.03
C LEU A 443 0.73 15.80 -15.22
N PRO A 444 1.30 16.70 -16.05
CA PRO A 444 0.59 17.23 -17.22
C PRO A 444 0.25 16.15 -18.27
N ALA A 445 1.14 15.19 -18.51
CA ALA A 445 0.88 14.07 -19.40
C ALA A 445 -0.23 13.17 -18.86
N TRP A 446 -0.19 12.87 -17.56
CA TRP A 446 -1.25 12.12 -16.89
C TRP A 446 -2.62 12.82 -16.99
N ARG A 447 -2.69 14.14 -16.73
CA ARG A 447 -3.92 14.92 -16.84
C ARG A 447 -4.52 14.84 -18.25
N LYS A 448 -3.69 14.93 -19.29
CA LYS A 448 -4.15 14.81 -20.68
C LYS A 448 -4.92 13.51 -20.93
N VAL A 449 -4.39 12.39 -20.48
CA VAL A 449 -5.05 11.07 -20.62
C VAL A 449 -6.32 11.01 -19.77
N ARG A 450 -6.24 11.44 -18.51
CA ARG A 450 -7.33 11.44 -17.56
C ARG A 450 -8.49 12.31 -18.07
N ASP A 451 -8.24 13.54 -18.55
CA ASP A 451 -9.27 14.46 -19.01
C ASP A 451 -9.90 14.00 -20.34
N ALA A 452 -9.17 13.23 -21.15
CA ALA A 452 -9.73 12.61 -22.36
C ALA A 452 -10.72 11.48 -22.04
N VAL A 453 -10.49 10.70 -20.97
CA VAL A 453 -11.38 9.58 -20.60
C VAL A 453 -12.52 10.02 -19.66
N ASP A 454 -12.36 11.14 -18.96
CA ASP A 454 -13.37 11.70 -18.06
C ASP A 454 -13.47 13.24 -18.22
N PRO A 455 -13.96 13.72 -19.37
CA PRO A 455 -14.08 15.17 -19.65
C PRO A 455 -15.03 15.90 -18.69
N GLU A 456 -16.01 15.19 -18.14
CA GLU A 456 -16.99 15.73 -17.18
C GLU A 456 -16.48 15.69 -15.73
N ARG A 457 -15.29 15.13 -15.49
CA ARG A 457 -14.63 15.06 -14.17
C ARG A 457 -15.47 14.33 -13.12
N LYS A 458 -16.10 13.24 -13.52
CA LYS A 458 -16.91 12.39 -12.64
C LYS A 458 -16.08 11.68 -11.59
N PHE A 459 -14.86 11.28 -11.94
CA PHE A 459 -13.96 10.64 -10.97
C PHE A 459 -13.21 11.72 -10.17
N ALA A 460 -13.57 11.83 -8.89
CA ALA A 460 -13.02 12.83 -7.99
C ALA A 460 -12.97 12.31 -6.54
N SER A 461 -11.92 12.68 -5.82
CA SER A 461 -11.74 12.38 -4.40
C SER A 461 -11.37 13.65 -3.63
N ASP A 462 -11.34 13.56 -2.30
CA ASP A 462 -10.88 14.68 -1.47
C ASP A 462 -9.39 14.98 -1.76
N GLN A 463 -8.55 13.95 -1.97
CA GLN A 463 -7.16 14.12 -2.38
C GLN A 463 -7.05 14.81 -3.76
N SER A 464 -7.85 14.39 -4.74
CA SER A 464 -7.77 14.96 -6.09
C SER A 464 -8.09 16.46 -6.09
N ARG A 465 -9.01 16.90 -5.24
CA ARG A 465 -9.34 18.32 -5.07
C ARG A 465 -8.23 19.08 -4.34
N ARG A 466 -7.71 18.52 -3.24
CA ARG A 466 -6.63 19.13 -2.46
C ARG A 466 -5.36 19.31 -3.29
N LEU A 467 -5.00 18.31 -4.09
CA LEU A 467 -3.81 18.32 -4.94
C LEU A 467 -4.06 18.88 -6.35
N GLN A 468 -5.27 19.34 -6.63
CA GLN A 468 -5.67 19.83 -7.95
C GLN A 468 -5.31 18.85 -9.07
N LEU A 469 -5.44 17.54 -8.82
CA LEU A 469 -5.23 16.51 -9.84
C LEU A 469 -6.31 16.61 -10.92
N VAL A 470 -7.49 17.01 -10.52
CA VAL A 470 -8.63 17.31 -11.35
C VAL A 470 -8.87 18.82 -11.26
N THR A 471 -8.50 19.54 -12.31
CA THR A 471 -8.60 21.01 -12.38
C THR A 471 -9.88 21.43 -13.08
N GLY A 472 -10.54 22.48 -12.56
CA GLY A 472 -11.70 23.13 -13.18
C GLY A 472 -12.74 23.51 -12.24
#